data_3255d87386acae0cb5c2c138558ca390
#
_entry.id   3255d87386acae0cb5c2c138558ca390
#
_cell.length_a   1.000
_cell.length_b   1.000
_cell.length_c   1.000
_cell.angle_alpha   90.00
_cell.angle_beta   90.00
_cell.angle_gamma   90.00
#
_symmetry.space_group_name_H-M   'P 1'
#
loop_
_entity.id
_entity.type
_entity.pdbx_description
1 polymer ?
#
loop_
_entity_poly.entity_id
_entity_poly.type
_entity_poly.pdbx_seq_one_letter_code
_entity_poly.pdbx_strand_id
1 'polypeptide(L)'
;MDAVSWLARREEGGFTREVVSHFLFLTSRLLGETTLEQAKASFEIDSLSETSIQAKLRVGDLPVTLTGGVGTTKKEDHNLWLLEGTKGAVRLIDWSTAERHDPNAGWITAPDALPHSEARPIILRDQLTKLAAMTAGHSHDLASPLEAFAVQKIVEDILASSI
;
A
#
# COMPACT_ATOMS: atom_id res chain seq x y z
N MET A 1 10.91 14.86 23.22
CA MET A 1 10.51 13.59 22.61
C MET A 1 10.07 13.90 21.20
N ASP A 2 10.68 13.25 20.21
CA ASP A 2 10.29 13.42 18.82
C ASP A 2 8.85 12.93 18.65
N ALA A 3 7.99 13.76 18.06
CA ALA A 3 6.56 13.47 17.92
C ALA A 3 6.27 12.20 17.07
N VAL A 4 7.27 11.67 16.37
CA VAL A 4 7.19 10.49 15.50
C VAL A 4 8.04 9.30 15.99
N SER A 5 8.56 9.33 17.20
CA SER A 5 9.41 8.25 17.74
C SER A 5 8.70 6.88 17.81
N TRP A 6 7.37 6.85 17.83
CA TRP A 6 6.56 5.64 17.82
C TRP A 6 6.67 4.88 16.49
N LEU A 7 6.92 5.58 15.37
CA LEU A 7 7.10 4.95 14.06
C LEU A 7 8.27 3.96 14.01
N ALA A 8 9.28 4.18 14.85
CA ALA A 8 10.43 3.29 14.95
C ALA A 8 10.20 2.08 15.86
N ARG A 9 9.06 1.99 16.55
CA ARG A 9 8.80 0.91 17.50
C ARG A 9 8.15 -0.29 16.81
N ARG A 10 8.60 -1.49 17.14
CA ARG A 10 8.06 -2.75 16.60
C ARG A 10 6.57 -2.92 16.85
N GLU A 11 6.10 -2.53 18.02
CA GLU A 11 4.71 -2.75 18.44
C GLU A 11 3.71 -1.78 17.79
N GLU A 12 4.17 -0.59 17.42
CA GLU A 12 3.29 0.51 17.02
C GLU A 12 3.52 0.99 15.58
N GLY A 13 4.78 1.00 15.12
CA GLY A 13 5.20 1.61 13.86
C GLY A 13 5.65 0.60 12.81
N GLY A 14 6.50 1.07 11.92
CA GLY A 14 7.09 0.32 10.82
C GLY A 14 6.47 0.62 9.46
N PHE A 15 7.27 0.47 8.42
CA PHE A 15 6.80 0.77 7.07
C PHE A 15 5.72 -0.21 6.58
N THR A 16 5.62 -1.40 7.16
CA THR A 16 4.57 -2.35 6.81
C THR A 16 3.21 -1.83 7.23
N ARG A 17 3.09 -1.24 8.43
CA ARG A 17 1.85 -0.61 8.89
C ARG A 17 1.58 0.71 8.19
N GLU A 18 2.61 1.55 7.99
CA GLU A 18 2.44 2.92 7.50
C GLU A 18 2.36 3.02 5.97
N VAL A 19 3.01 2.11 5.24
CA VAL A 19 3.15 2.18 3.78
C VAL A 19 2.49 1.00 3.10
N VAL A 20 2.88 -0.22 3.47
CA VAL A 20 2.42 -1.44 2.80
C VAL A 20 0.93 -1.66 2.96
N SER A 21 0.35 -1.27 4.09
CA SER A 21 -1.09 -1.32 4.35
C SER A 21 -1.92 -0.63 3.26
N HIS A 22 -1.44 0.48 2.70
CA HIS A 22 -2.12 1.18 1.61
C HIS A 22 -2.15 0.36 0.31
N PHE A 23 -1.07 -0.34 0.00
CA PHE A 23 -0.99 -1.20 -1.20
C PHE A 23 -1.77 -2.51 -1.03
N LEU A 24 -1.82 -3.07 0.17
CA LEU A 24 -2.71 -4.19 0.50
C LEU A 24 -4.18 -3.77 0.37
N PHE A 25 -4.54 -2.61 0.88
CA PHE A 25 -5.88 -2.06 0.73
C PHE A 25 -6.24 -1.84 -0.74
N LEU A 26 -5.35 -1.21 -1.52
CA LEU A 26 -5.53 -1.01 -2.97
C LEU A 26 -5.74 -2.34 -3.69
N THR A 27 -4.89 -3.33 -3.40
CA THR A 27 -4.99 -4.68 -3.98
C THR A 27 -6.33 -5.32 -3.67
N SER A 28 -6.73 -5.30 -2.40
CA SER A 28 -8.00 -5.88 -1.98
C SER A 28 -9.22 -5.17 -2.60
N ARG A 29 -9.17 -3.84 -2.71
CA ARG A 29 -10.23 -3.03 -3.32
C ARG A 29 -10.40 -3.29 -4.81
N LEU A 30 -9.31 -3.43 -5.54
CA LEU A 30 -9.32 -3.60 -7.00
C LEU A 30 -9.51 -5.05 -7.43
N LEU A 31 -8.98 -6.00 -6.69
CA LEU A 31 -8.85 -7.38 -7.14
C LEU A 31 -9.66 -8.38 -6.31
N GLY A 32 -10.01 -8.03 -5.07
CA GLY A 32 -10.76 -8.89 -4.17
C GLY A 32 -10.00 -9.30 -2.91
N GLU A 33 -10.59 -10.18 -2.12
CA GLU A 33 -10.04 -10.61 -0.84
C GLU A 33 -8.64 -11.18 -1.00
N THR A 34 -7.71 -10.64 -0.21
CA THR A 34 -6.29 -11.02 -0.21
C THR A 34 -6.01 -11.95 0.95
N THR A 35 -5.32 -13.06 0.69
CA THR A 35 -4.88 -14.03 1.70
C THR A 35 -3.36 -14.14 1.73
N LEU A 36 -2.79 -14.27 2.92
CA LEU A 36 -1.35 -14.49 3.12
C LEU A 36 -1.03 -15.99 2.98
N GLU A 37 -0.06 -16.34 2.14
CA GLU A 37 0.44 -17.71 1.98
C GLU A 37 1.76 -17.92 2.74
N GLN A 38 2.65 -16.95 2.65
CA GLN A 38 3.98 -17.02 3.27
C GLN A 38 4.51 -15.61 3.50
N ALA A 39 5.18 -15.38 4.62
CA ALA A 39 5.89 -14.14 4.86
C ALA A 39 7.20 -14.37 5.60
N LYS A 40 8.07 -13.36 5.53
CA LYS A 40 9.27 -13.20 6.31
C LYS A 40 9.46 -11.72 6.60
N ALA A 41 9.52 -11.35 7.87
CA ALA A 41 9.92 -10.01 8.33
C ALA A 41 11.29 -10.10 9.03
N SER A 42 12.15 -9.10 8.79
CA SER A 42 13.47 -9.01 9.40
C SER A 42 13.55 -7.78 10.29
N PHE A 43 14.10 -7.98 11.48
CA PHE A 43 14.29 -6.95 12.50
C PHE A 43 15.76 -6.94 12.90
N GLU A 44 16.43 -5.80 12.82
CA GLU A 44 17.84 -5.68 13.27
C GLU A 44 17.93 -5.55 14.78
N ILE A 45 16.92 -4.95 15.40
CA ILE A 45 16.80 -4.76 16.85
C ILE A 45 15.37 -5.14 17.24
N ASP A 46 15.20 -6.02 18.22
CA ASP A 46 13.91 -6.57 18.63
C ASP A 46 12.86 -5.53 19.04
N SER A 47 13.27 -4.41 19.60
CA SER A 47 12.37 -3.33 20.01
C SER A 47 12.02 -2.33 18.92
N LEU A 48 12.71 -2.41 17.76
CA LEU A 48 12.50 -1.52 16.61
C LEU A 48 11.65 -2.18 15.53
N SER A 49 11.09 -1.33 14.67
CA SER A 49 10.33 -1.77 13.51
C SER A 49 11.18 -2.57 12.54
N GLU A 50 10.52 -3.29 11.66
CA GLU A 50 11.13 -4.14 10.64
C GLU A 50 11.99 -3.32 9.67
N THR A 51 13.10 -3.95 9.22
CA THR A 51 13.98 -3.38 8.19
C THR A 51 13.72 -3.93 6.80
N SER A 52 13.11 -5.13 6.71
CA SER A 52 12.65 -5.68 5.43
C SER A 52 11.51 -6.67 5.61
N ILE A 53 10.69 -6.81 4.57
CA ILE A 53 9.68 -7.84 4.45
C ILE A 53 9.71 -8.50 3.08
N GLN A 54 9.31 -9.76 3.04
CA GLN A 54 8.97 -10.51 1.84
C GLN A 54 7.70 -11.30 2.13
N ALA A 55 6.70 -11.23 1.25
CA ALA A 55 5.49 -11.99 1.40
C ALA A 55 4.96 -12.50 0.06
N LYS A 56 4.35 -13.67 0.11
CA LYS A 56 3.53 -14.23 -0.97
C LYS A 56 2.09 -14.22 -0.50
N LEU A 57 1.25 -13.62 -1.29
CA LEU A 57 -0.18 -13.52 -1.06
C LEU A 57 -0.93 -14.03 -2.29
N ARG A 58 -2.23 -14.17 -2.15
CA ARG A 58 -3.13 -14.61 -3.22
C ARG A 58 -4.43 -13.82 -3.18
N VAL A 59 -4.94 -13.50 -4.38
CA VAL A 59 -6.30 -12.98 -4.57
C VAL A 59 -7.02 -13.92 -5.53
N GLY A 60 -7.88 -14.80 -5.02
CA GLY A 60 -8.39 -15.94 -5.79
C GLY A 60 -7.22 -16.78 -6.33
N ASP A 61 -7.12 -16.92 -7.66
CA ASP A 61 -6.00 -17.64 -8.32
C ASP A 61 -4.82 -16.74 -8.69
N LEU A 62 -4.91 -15.43 -8.48
CA LEU A 62 -3.85 -14.49 -8.80
C LEU A 62 -2.77 -14.49 -7.70
N PRO A 63 -1.52 -14.85 -8.03
CA PRO A 63 -0.41 -14.73 -7.09
C PRO A 63 0.02 -13.26 -6.96
N VAL A 64 0.30 -12.85 -5.72
CA VAL A 64 0.80 -11.51 -5.40
C VAL A 64 2.11 -11.66 -4.63
N THR A 65 3.14 -10.95 -5.09
CA THR A 65 4.43 -10.87 -4.39
C THR A 65 4.61 -9.48 -3.81
N LEU A 66 4.96 -9.42 -2.54
CA LEU A 66 5.24 -8.20 -1.81
C LEU A 66 6.68 -8.21 -1.32
N THR A 67 7.39 -7.12 -1.55
CA THR A 67 8.72 -6.89 -1.00
C THR A 67 8.83 -5.45 -0.53
N GLY A 68 9.50 -5.23 0.58
CA GLY A 68 9.77 -3.91 1.12
C GLY A 68 11.03 -3.88 1.96
N GLY A 69 11.63 -2.71 2.09
CA GLY A 69 12.81 -2.55 2.92
C GLY A 69 13.20 -1.09 3.13
N VAL A 70 13.79 -0.82 4.28
CA VAL A 70 14.30 0.49 4.67
C VAL A 70 15.70 0.68 4.06
N GLY A 71 15.97 1.89 3.55
CA GLY A 71 17.30 2.23 3.01
C GLY A 71 17.68 1.53 1.71
N THR A 72 16.73 0.91 1.01
CA THR A 72 16.99 0.18 -0.24
C THR A 72 17.12 1.09 -1.46
N THR A 73 16.70 2.33 -1.36
CA THR A 73 16.77 3.33 -2.43
C THR A 73 17.41 4.63 -1.93
N LYS A 74 17.85 5.48 -2.88
CA LYS A 74 18.33 6.83 -2.56
C LYS A 74 17.20 7.84 -2.38
N LYS A 75 15.99 7.50 -2.81
CA LYS A 75 14.80 8.31 -2.57
C LYS A 75 14.31 8.05 -1.16
N GLU A 76 13.82 9.07 -0.51
CA GLU A 76 13.24 8.98 0.83
C GLU A 76 12.01 8.09 0.86
N ASP A 77 11.23 8.10 -0.22
CA ASP A 77 10.04 7.26 -0.39
C ASP A 77 9.97 6.79 -1.85
N HIS A 78 9.94 5.48 -2.07
CA HIS A 78 9.78 4.88 -3.39
C HIS A 78 8.89 3.64 -3.33
N ASN A 79 7.75 3.73 -4.00
CA ASN A 79 6.75 2.69 -4.01
C ASN A 79 6.39 2.30 -5.44
N LEU A 80 6.20 1.01 -5.66
CA LEU A 80 5.70 0.46 -6.92
C LEU A 80 4.60 -0.57 -6.64
N TRP A 81 3.41 -0.32 -7.17
CA TRP A 81 2.37 -1.33 -7.32
C TRP A 81 2.24 -1.66 -8.82
N LEU A 82 2.36 -2.93 -9.16
CA LEU A 82 2.35 -3.42 -10.55
C LEU A 82 1.33 -4.55 -10.68
N LEU A 83 0.46 -4.44 -11.69
CA LEU A 83 -0.45 -5.49 -12.12
C LEU A 83 -0.17 -5.85 -13.56
N GLU A 84 0.15 -7.11 -13.81
CA GLU A 84 0.41 -7.67 -15.13
C GLU A 84 -0.64 -8.71 -15.49
N GLY A 85 -1.09 -8.68 -16.73
CA GLY A 85 -2.07 -9.62 -17.25
C GLY A 85 -1.94 -9.86 -18.75
N THR A 86 -2.72 -10.77 -19.28
CA THR A 86 -2.68 -11.14 -20.70
C THR A 86 -3.08 -10.01 -21.66
N LYS A 87 -3.74 -8.97 -21.15
CA LYS A 87 -4.19 -7.80 -21.92
C LYS A 87 -3.28 -6.57 -21.75
N GLY A 88 -2.20 -6.68 -20.98
CA GLY A 88 -1.27 -5.57 -20.71
C GLY A 88 -0.90 -5.47 -19.24
N ALA A 89 -0.27 -4.35 -18.90
CA ALA A 89 0.12 -4.07 -17.53
C ALA A 89 -0.23 -2.63 -17.13
N VAL A 90 -0.47 -2.42 -15.85
CA VAL A 90 -0.65 -1.10 -15.23
C VAL A 90 0.21 -1.02 -13.99
N ARG A 91 0.67 0.19 -13.65
CA ARG A 91 1.44 0.42 -12.42
C ARG A 91 1.08 1.76 -11.79
N LEU A 92 1.27 1.81 -10.48
CA LEU A 92 1.24 3.02 -9.68
C LEU A 92 2.63 3.23 -9.09
N ILE A 93 3.22 4.38 -9.33
CA ILE A 93 4.55 4.77 -8.85
C ILE A 93 4.40 5.93 -7.87
N ASP A 94 5.15 5.86 -6.78
CA ASP A 94 5.31 6.95 -5.81
C ASP A 94 3.95 7.61 -5.45
N TRP A 95 2.96 6.77 -5.08
CA TRP A 95 1.63 7.13 -4.59
C TRP A 95 0.62 7.67 -5.61
N SER A 96 1.04 8.32 -6.69
CA SER A 96 0.12 9.08 -7.54
C SER A 96 0.35 8.95 -9.04
N THR A 97 1.50 8.45 -9.50
CA THR A 97 1.79 8.34 -10.92
C THR A 97 1.27 7.01 -11.47
N ALA A 98 0.07 7.04 -12.04
CA ALA A 98 -0.53 5.87 -12.70
C ALA A 98 -0.07 5.79 -14.16
N GLU A 99 0.34 4.60 -14.57
CA GLU A 99 0.80 4.33 -15.93
C GLU A 99 0.22 3.01 -16.46
N ARG A 100 0.02 2.93 -17.77
CA ARG A 100 -0.29 1.70 -18.50
C ARG A 100 0.82 1.36 -19.46
N HIS A 101 1.07 0.08 -19.66
CA HIS A 101 2.02 -0.39 -20.65
C HIS A 101 1.36 -0.47 -22.03
N ASP A 102 1.99 0.17 -23.02
CA ASP A 102 1.66 0.06 -24.44
C ASP A 102 2.77 -0.76 -25.13
N PRO A 103 2.45 -1.78 -25.93
CA PRO A 103 3.46 -2.63 -26.56
C PRO A 103 4.43 -1.89 -27.49
N ASN A 104 4.03 -0.75 -28.06
CA ASN A 104 4.83 0.01 -29.03
C ASN A 104 5.52 1.23 -28.39
N ALA A 105 4.86 1.86 -27.41
CA ALA A 105 5.30 3.12 -26.80
C ALA A 105 5.90 2.94 -25.40
N GLY A 106 5.82 1.73 -24.81
CA GLY A 106 6.27 1.49 -23.43
C GLY A 106 5.28 2.00 -22.40
N TRP A 107 5.77 2.48 -21.27
CA TRP A 107 4.91 3.01 -20.20
C TRP A 107 4.38 4.40 -20.54
N ILE A 108 3.07 4.55 -20.53
CA ILE A 108 2.35 5.79 -20.82
C ILE A 108 1.65 6.24 -19.53
N THR A 109 2.03 7.42 -19.05
CA THR A 109 1.41 8.06 -17.90
C THR A 109 -0.05 8.40 -18.17
N ALA A 110 -0.92 8.19 -17.20
CA ALA A 110 -2.32 8.59 -17.29
C ALA A 110 -2.44 10.11 -17.50
N PRO A 111 -3.34 10.57 -18.38
CA PRO A 111 -3.41 11.98 -18.78
C PRO A 111 -3.80 12.91 -17.61
N ASP A 112 -4.42 12.36 -16.58
CA ASP A 112 -4.84 13.05 -15.35
C ASP A 112 -3.91 12.80 -14.17
N ALA A 113 -2.79 12.08 -14.37
CA ALA A 113 -1.80 11.89 -13.34
C ALA A 113 -1.11 13.21 -12.98
N LEU A 114 -1.04 13.47 -11.68
CA LEU A 114 -0.42 14.67 -11.13
C LEU A 114 0.80 14.28 -10.27
N PRO A 115 1.81 15.15 -10.18
CA PRO A 115 2.85 14.99 -9.17
C PRO A 115 2.25 14.87 -7.77
N HIS A 116 2.87 14.09 -6.89
CA HIS A 116 2.32 13.83 -5.54
C HIS A 116 2.00 15.12 -4.75
N SER A 117 2.83 16.15 -4.85
CA SER A 117 2.62 17.44 -4.21
C SER A 117 1.35 18.15 -4.68
N GLU A 118 0.96 17.98 -5.93
CA GLU A 118 -0.25 18.57 -6.52
C GLU A 118 -1.48 17.68 -6.30
N ALA A 119 -1.31 16.36 -6.38
CA ALA A 119 -2.37 15.37 -6.16
C ALA A 119 -2.89 15.37 -4.72
N ARG A 120 -1.99 15.48 -3.73
CA ARG A 120 -2.32 15.35 -2.31
C ARG A 120 -3.41 16.29 -1.80
N PRO A 121 -3.40 17.61 -2.07
CA PRO A 121 -4.48 18.51 -1.67
C PRO A 121 -5.82 18.17 -2.32
N ILE A 122 -5.81 17.71 -3.57
CA ILE A 122 -7.01 17.33 -4.32
C ILE A 122 -7.63 16.08 -3.71
N ILE A 123 -6.82 15.05 -3.46
CA ILE A 123 -7.24 13.79 -2.84
C ILE A 123 -7.80 14.06 -1.44
N LEU A 124 -7.13 14.87 -0.63
CA LEU A 124 -7.61 15.22 0.71
C LEU A 124 -8.97 15.92 0.65
N ARG A 125 -9.15 16.87 -0.26
CA ARG A 125 -10.45 17.54 -0.45
C ARG A 125 -11.54 16.56 -0.84
N ASP A 126 -11.26 15.60 -1.74
CA ASP A 126 -12.20 14.56 -2.14
C ASP A 126 -12.59 13.68 -0.95
N GLN A 127 -11.61 13.22 -0.17
CA GLN A 127 -11.86 12.44 1.03
C GLN A 127 -12.71 13.19 2.06
N LEU A 128 -12.46 14.49 2.29
CA LEU A 128 -13.27 15.31 3.19
C LEU A 128 -14.70 15.49 2.68
N THR A 129 -14.87 15.62 1.36
CA THR A 129 -16.20 15.69 0.72
C THR A 129 -16.97 14.38 0.92
N LYS A 130 -16.32 13.24 0.73
CA LYS A 130 -16.89 11.91 0.98
C LYS A 130 -17.22 11.69 2.46
N LEU A 131 -16.37 12.19 3.36
CA LEU A 131 -16.63 12.14 4.80
C LEU A 131 -17.86 12.97 5.17
N ALA A 132 -18.01 14.15 4.62
CA ALA A 132 -19.20 14.99 4.82
C ALA A 132 -20.46 14.29 4.29
N ALA A 133 -20.41 13.66 3.11
CA ALA A 133 -21.51 12.85 2.58
C ALA A 133 -21.89 11.70 3.51
N MET A 134 -20.89 10.97 4.03
CA MET A 134 -21.09 9.87 5.00
C MET A 134 -21.79 10.37 6.26
N THR A 135 -21.35 11.48 6.85
CA THR A 135 -21.95 12.04 8.07
C THR A 135 -23.37 12.54 7.85
N ALA A 136 -23.73 12.89 6.62
CA ALA A 136 -25.10 13.27 6.23
C ALA A 136 -25.97 12.04 5.87
N GLY A 137 -25.46 10.82 5.97
CA GLY A 137 -26.19 9.59 5.63
C GLY A 137 -26.30 9.31 4.13
N HIS A 138 -25.47 9.97 3.31
CA HIS A 138 -25.41 9.73 1.88
C HIS A 138 -24.44 8.59 1.55
N SER A 139 -24.55 8.03 0.33
CA SER A 139 -23.63 7.01 -0.17
C SER A 139 -22.23 7.56 -0.30
N HIS A 140 -21.23 6.75 0.03
CA HIS A 140 -19.80 7.08 -0.08
C HIS A 140 -19.00 5.82 -0.38
N ASP A 141 -17.75 5.98 -0.83
CA ASP A 141 -16.80 4.91 -1.13
C ASP A 141 -15.55 4.96 -0.22
N LEU A 142 -15.66 5.61 0.94
CA LEU A 142 -14.60 5.58 1.95
C LEU A 142 -14.36 4.15 2.45
N ALA A 143 -13.13 3.89 2.90
CA ALA A 143 -12.78 2.63 3.53
C ALA A 143 -13.68 2.34 4.73
N SER A 144 -14.20 1.13 4.80
CA SER A 144 -14.98 0.67 5.94
C SER A 144 -14.07 0.14 7.05
N PRO A 145 -14.52 0.11 8.32
CA PRO A 145 -13.77 -0.54 9.39
C PRO A 145 -13.47 -2.02 9.13
N LEU A 146 -14.34 -2.73 8.41
CA LEU A 146 -14.12 -4.14 8.06
C LEU A 146 -12.99 -4.31 7.05
N GLU A 147 -12.90 -3.44 6.03
CA GLU A 147 -11.80 -3.44 5.08
C GLU A 147 -10.48 -3.11 5.78
N ALA A 148 -10.47 -2.08 6.63
CA ALA A 148 -9.30 -1.71 7.41
C ALA A 148 -8.84 -2.86 8.32
N PHE A 149 -9.76 -3.53 8.99
CA PHE A 149 -9.47 -4.68 9.85
C PHE A 149 -8.92 -5.87 9.06
N ALA A 150 -9.45 -6.16 7.87
CA ALA A 150 -8.93 -7.22 7.01
C ALA A 150 -7.46 -6.95 6.59
N VAL A 151 -7.14 -5.71 6.22
CA VAL A 151 -5.77 -5.29 5.91
C VAL A 151 -4.87 -5.39 7.13
N GLN A 152 -5.33 -4.91 8.29
CA GLN A 152 -4.56 -4.96 9.53
C GLN A 152 -4.18 -6.40 9.92
N LYS A 153 -5.09 -7.35 9.76
CA LYS A 153 -4.78 -8.76 10.02
C LYS A 153 -3.62 -9.26 9.14
N ILE A 154 -3.65 -8.97 7.84
CA ILE A 154 -2.58 -9.38 6.92
C ILE A 154 -1.25 -8.73 7.33
N VAL A 155 -1.26 -7.45 7.69
CA VAL A 155 -0.07 -6.71 8.17
C VAL A 155 0.52 -7.39 9.41
N GLU A 156 -0.30 -7.68 10.42
CA GLU A 156 0.17 -8.31 11.65
C GLU A 156 0.65 -9.76 11.41
N ASP A 157 0.00 -10.51 10.54
CA ASP A 157 0.42 -11.86 10.16
C ASP A 157 1.81 -11.83 9.45
N ILE A 158 2.06 -10.83 8.59
CA ILE A 158 3.38 -10.61 7.97
C ILE A 158 4.43 -10.29 9.05
N LEU A 159 4.15 -9.38 9.97
CA LEU A 159 5.08 -8.98 11.02
C LEU A 159 5.34 -10.07 12.06
N ALA A 160 4.36 -10.93 12.32
CA ALA A 160 4.51 -12.10 13.18
C ALA A 160 5.38 -13.20 12.56
N SER A 161 5.58 -13.20 11.23
CA SER A 161 6.39 -14.18 10.50
C SER A 161 7.90 -13.88 10.58
N SER A 162 8.38 -13.41 11.73
CA SER A 162 9.81 -13.21 12.01
C SER A 162 10.49 -14.55 12.31
N ILE A 163 11.71 -14.72 11.79
CA ILE A 163 12.63 -15.81 12.15
C ILE A 163 13.61 -15.30 13.19
#